data_a4d38899a5cc80c81fba2a1b9a642b03
#
_entry.id   a4d38899a5cc80c81fba2a1b9a642b03
#
_cell.length_a   1.000
_cell.length_b   1.000
_cell.length_c   1.000
_cell.angle_alpha   90.00
_cell.angle_beta   90.00
_cell.angle_gamma   90.00
#
_symmetry.space_group_name_H-M   'P 1'
#
loop_
_entity.id
_entity.type
_entity.pdbx_description
1 polymer ?
#
loop_
_entity_poly.entity_id
_entity_poly.type
_entity_poly.pdbx_seq_one_letter_code
_entity_poly.pdbx_strand_id
1 'polypeptide(L)'
;MIIGIDVGGTHTDAVLIGSGVLKKFKTPSADLKKSVILALEKLIDSNIDIERISISTTLVTNSISKGNIEKAGIFLICDSPLSFLYENIIPYIYTAHSYIDHRGEVIKDLSSNDLSSALEYFISNKIKNIGVVSKFSPRNPVLEKKAGDFFRKNGFNVVEGSTLSGKLDFPRRIMTTYLSSSVYSIYRSIISDMESSIRSILKDTEIMIVKADGGVVPISDAIKRPVDTILSGPAASIMGSLFHLKDFSEDFIIIDTGGTTSDIGFFINSSPVIERDGISINNYKTLVRALKVFSMPLGGDSVFNWSGNELVISNVREGIPYCFGGPRVTVTDLALFGENKKSEEGFIKEGLIDKIKIIEEKIISFIESYLKKAISLVNSRHIYTIKEFFENRVFNPKKVLLVGGAAPYFKRFLDRLGYEVIIPKDYEVCNAIGAALARPSYELNLFANTLDARLSIPEIDYYEKIDRYFDETLARKIVFDKLKSITNFDVEIVEEEVFNMVRGFNTIGKNIRIVGQVKPGLII
;
A
#
# COMPACT_ATOMS: atom_id res chain seq x y z
N MET A 1 24.02 -10.76 -1.47
CA MET A 1 23.64 -9.39 -1.90
C MET A 1 22.16 -9.28 -2.15
N ILE A 2 21.60 -8.06 -2.21
CA ILE A 2 20.17 -7.83 -2.33
C ILE A 2 19.90 -6.94 -3.54
N ILE A 3 18.82 -7.24 -4.30
CA ILE A 3 18.35 -6.41 -5.41
C ILE A 3 17.01 -5.80 -5.04
N GLY A 4 16.85 -4.50 -5.29
CA GLY A 4 15.57 -3.80 -5.26
C GLY A 4 15.19 -3.32 -6.65
N ILE A 5 13.93 -3.50 -7.00
CA ILE A 5 13.38 -3.07 -8.28
C ILE A 5 12.06 -2.35 -8.02
N ASP A 6 11.94 -1.14 -8.54
CA ASP A 6 10.65 -0.44 -8.61
C ASP A 6 10.19 -0.32 -10.06
N VAL A 7 9.05 -0.91 -10.39
CA VAL A 7 8.45 -0.79 -11.71
C VAL A 7 7.31 0.21 -11.67
N GLY A 8 7.67 1.46 -11.90
CA GLY A 8 6.72 2.57 -12.01
C GLY A 8 6.00 2.63 -13.36
N GLY A 9 5.07 3.56 -13.48
CA GLY A 9 4.30 3.76 -14.72
C GLY A 9 5.12 4.32 -15.89
N THR A 10 6.24 4.99 -15.64
CA THR A 10 7.09 5.63 -16.65
C THR A 10 8.50 5.07 -16.71
N HIS A 11 9.07 4.73 -15.58
CA HIS A 11 10.44 4.22 -15.45
C HIS A 11 10.48 3.02 -14.52
N THR A 12 11.46 2.17 -14.76
CA THR A 12 11.88 1.10 -13.85
C THR A 12 13.23 1.48 -13.29
N ASP A 13 13.29 1.51 -11.97
CA ASP A 13 14.49 1.79 -11.18
C ASP A 13 14.96 0.49 -10.53
N ALA A 14 16.26 0.24 -10.53
CA ALA A 14 16.79 -0.96 -9.90
C ALA A 14 18.16 -0.69 -9.26
N VAL A 15 18.43 -1.36 -8.15
CA VAL A 15 19.68 -1.24 -7.41
C VAL A 15 20.20 -2.62 -6.97
N LEU A 16 21.53 -2.75 -6.94
CA LEU A 16 22.23 -3.83 -6.28
C LEU A 16 22.86 -3.28 -5.00
N ILE A 17 22.56 -3.87 -3.86
CA ILE A 17 23.02 -3.45 -2.54
C ILE A 17 23.88 -4.54 -1.90
N GLY A 18 25.04 -4.12 -1.40
CA GLY A 18 25.93 -4.89 -0.53
C GLY A 18 26.19 -4.12 0.76
N SER A 19 27.41 -3.65 0.98
CA SER A 19 27.73 -2.70 2.08
C SER A 19 27.20 -1.28 1.84
N GLY A 20 26.58 -1.03 0.67
CA GLY A 20 25.98 0.20 0.20
C GLY A 20 25.43 -0.04 -1.20
N VAL A 21 25.01 1.02 -1.89
CA VAL A 21 24.56 0.93 -3.30
C VAL A 21 25.77 0.67 -4.19
N LEU A 22 25.85 -0.53 -4.77
CA LEU A 22 26.94 -0.98 -5.64
C LEU A 22 26.71 -0.65 -7.11
N LYS A 23 25.48 -0.90 -7.59
CA LYS A 23 25.06 -0.60 -8.96
C LYS A 23 23.68 0.02 -8.98
N LYS A 24 23.44 0.89 -9.93
CA LYS A 24 22.13 1.50 -10.23
C LYS A 24 21.77 1.29 -11.69
N PHE A 25 20.51 1.07 -11.95
CA PHE A 25 19.97 0.96 -13.30
C PHE A 25 18.62 1.67 -13.38
N LYS A 26 18.41 2.46 -14.43
CA LYS A 26 17.15 3.15 -14.73
C LYS A 26 16.82 3.00 -16.20
N THR A 27 15.58 2.63 -16.50
CA THR A 27 15.10 2.48 -17.88
C THR A 27 13.64 2.93 -17.98
N PRO A 28 13.18 3.42 -19.16
CA PRO A 28 11.74 3.57 -19.38
C PRO A 28 11.01 2.24 -19.19
N SER A 29 9.88 2.25 -18.49
CA SER A 29 9.06 1.05 -18.31
C SER A 29 8.37 0.67 -19.62
N ALA A 30 8.54 -0.60 -20.02
CA ALA A 30 7.79 -1.20 -21.13
C ALA A 30 6.64 -2.04 -20.59
N ASP A 31 6.96 -3.24 -20.09
CA ASP A 31 6.07 -4.07 -19.29
C ASP A 31 6.83 -4.58 -18.05
N LEU A 32 6.09 -5.00 -17.03
CA LEU A 32 6.68 -5.41 -15.75
C LEU A 32 7.73 -6.50 -15.93
N LYS A 33 7.41 -7.56 -16.67
CA LYS A 33 8.30 -8.71 -16.88
C LYS A 33 9.60 -8.33 -17.58
N LYS A 34 9.51 -7.62 -18.70
CA LYS A 34 10.69 -7.20 -19.48
C LYS A 34 11.56 -6.25 -18.68
N SER A 35 10.96 -5.32 -17.97
CA SER A 35 11.68 -4.35 -17.14
C SER A 35 12.47 -5.03 -16.03
N VAL A 36 11.87 -6.04 -15.37
CA VAL A 36 12.55 -6.81 -14.32
C VAL A 36 13.71 -7.63 -14.90
N ILE A 37 13.50 -8.36 -16.01
CA ILE A 37 14.55 -9.14 -16.65
C ILE A 37 15.73 -8.24 -17.04
N LEU A 38 15.45 -7.13 -17.71
CA LEU A 38 16.48 -6.19 -18.14
C LEU A 38 17.27 -5.61 -16.96
N ALA A 39 16.58 -5.31 -15.85
CA ALA A 39 17.22 -4.85 -14.62
C ALA A 39 18.17 -5.92 -14.06
N LEU A 40 17.74 -7.18 -14.00
CA LEU A 40 18.58 -8.28 -13.54
C LEU A 40 19.82 -8.48 -14.41
N GLU A 41 19.66 -8.49 -15.74
CA GLU A 41 20.77 -8.61 -16.69
C GLU A 41 21.82 -7.49 -16.53
N LYS A 42 21.40 -6.28 -16.14
CA LYS A 42 22.30 -5.14 -15.96
C LYS A 42 22.97 -5.08 -14.58
N LEU A 43 22.32 -5.62 -13.57
CA LEU A 43 22.82 -5.57 -12.19
C LEU A 43 23.70 -6.77 -11.83
N ILE A 44 23.44 -7.95 -12.40
CA ILE A 44 24.07 -9.20 -12.02
C ILE A 44 25.31 -9.45 -12.90
N ASP A 45 26.45 -9.62 -12.27
CA ASP A 45 27.68 -10.17 -12.89
C ASP A 45 27.78 -11.67 -12.57
N SER A 46 28.51 -12.43 -13.38
CA SER A 46 28.57 -13.90 -13.38
C SER A 46 28.98 -14.59 -12.06
N ASN A 47 29.35 -13.85 -11.01
CA ASN A 47 29.83 -14.42 -9.74
C ASN A 47 29.17 -13.78 -8.49
N ILE A 48 28.00 -13.18 -8.63
CA ILE A 48 27.33 -12.52 -7.52
C ILE A 48 26.24 -13.43 -6.96
N ASP A 49 26.32 -13.78 -5.68
CA ASP A 49 25.24 -14.46 -4.96
C ASP A 49 24.17 -13.45 -4.53
N ILE A 50 22.94 -13.66 -4.99
CA ILE A 50 21.77 -12.83 -4.71
C ILE A 50 20.87 -13.59 -3.75
N GLU A 51 20.85 -13.15 -2.51
CA GLU A 51 20.00 -13.73 -1.45
C GLU A 51 18.52 -13.38 -1.64
N ARG A 52 18.26 -12.12 -2.04
CA ARG A 52 16.89 -11.60 -2.11
C ARG A 52 16.70 -10.60 -3.23
N ILE A 53 15.53 -10.68 -3.88
CA ILE A 53 15.00 -9.65 -4.78
C ILE A 53 13.70 -9.15 -4.20
N SER A 54 13.58 -7.83 -4.04
CA SER A 54 12.33 -7.20 -3.61
C SER A 54 11.82 -6.26 -4.69
N ILE A 55 10.50 -6.35 -4.98
CA ILE A 55 9.91 -5.64 -6.12
C ILE A 55 8.73 -4.81 -5.62
N SER A 56 8.73 -3.52 -5.97
CA SER A 56 7.54 -2.67 -5.92
C SER A 56 6.98 -2.47 -7.34
N THR A 57 5.66 -2.31 -7.42
CA THR A 57 4.98 -2.16 -8.71
C THR A 57 3.72 -1.34 -8.58
N THR A 58 3.46 -0.50 -9.58
CA THR A 58 2.22 0.29 -9.69
C THR A 58 1.06 -0.48 -10.32
N LEU A 59 1.18 -1.80 -10.53
CA LEU A 59 0.19 -2.63 -11.23
C LEU A 59 -1.22 -2.49 -10.62
N VAL A 60 -1.37 -2.77 -9.32
CA VAL A 60 -2.67 -2.71 -8.64
C VAL A 60 -3.19 -1.28 -8.56
N THR A 61 -2.32 -0.33 -8.24
CA THR A 61 -2.68 1.10 -8.21
C THR A 61 -3.23 1.57 -9.54
N ASN A 62 -2.53 1.27 -10.63
CA ASN A 62 -2.95 1.66 -11.97
C ASN A 62 -4.24 0.95 -12.42
N SER A 63 -4.38 -0.34 -12.12
CA SER A 63 -5.59 -1.09 -12.47
C SER A 63 -6.84 -0.48 -11.81
N ILE A 64 -6.77 -0.22 -10.52
CA ILE A 64 -7.91 0.33 -9.77
C ILE A 64 -8.15 1.81 -10.15
N SER A 65 -7.11 2.65 -10.21
CA SER A 65 -7.27 4.10 -10.46
C SER A 65 -7.75 4.41 -11.88
N LYS A 66 -7.37 3.59 -12.87
CA LYS A 66 -7.79 3.74 -14.27
C LYS A 66 -9.10 2.99 -14.59
N GLY A 67 -9.67 2.28 -13.62
CA GLY A 67 -10.85 1.45 -13.83
C GLY A 67 -10.61 0.19 -14.68
N ASN A 68 -9.35 -0.20 -14.89
CA ASN A 68 -8.96 -1.41 -15.62
C ASN A 68 -9.04 -2.63 -14.69
N ILE A 69 -10.21 -2.85 -14.12
CA ILE A 69 -10.50 -3.94 -13.20
C ILE A 69 -11.30 -5.03 -13.90
N GLU A 70 -11.19 -6.26 -13.40
CA GLU A 70 -11.97 -7.39 -13.88
C GLU A 70 -13.37 -7.39 -13.27
N LYS A 71 -14.30 -8.07 -13.94
CA LYS A 71 -15.60 -8.36 -13.34
C LYS A 71 -15.40 -9.24 -12.12
N ALA A 72 -15.80 -8.74 -10.95
CA ALA A 72 -15.76 -9.48 -9.69
C ALA A 72 -17.15 -9.48 -9.04
N GLY A 73 -17.51 -10.58 -8.41
CA GLY A 73 -18.72 -10.72 -7.62
C GLY A 73 -18.43 -10.73 -6.13
N ILE A 74 -19.41 -10.33 -5.33
CA ILE A 74 -19.39 -10.49 -3.88
C ILE A 74 -20.50 -11.44 -3.45
N PHE A 75 -20.11 -12.52 -2.78
CA PHE A 75 -21.01 -13.36 -2.01
C PHE A 75 -21.02 -12.85 -0.56
N LEU A 76 -22.11 -12.14 -0.24
CA LEU A 76 -22.28 -11.47 1.04
C LEU A 76 -23.09 -12.36 1.99
N ILE A 77 -22.52 -12.69 3.16
CA ILE A 77 -23.16 -13.52 4.18
C ILE A 77 -23.58 -12.61 5.34
N CYS A 78 -24.84 -12.17 5.32
CA CYS A 78 -25.39 -11.36 6.41
C CYS A 78 -26.91 -11.40 6.41
N ASP A 79 -27.51 -11.35 7.61
CA ASP A 79 -28.94 -11.18 7.80
C ASP A 79 -29.25 -9.70 8.11
N SER A 80 -29.01 -8.84 7.10
CA SER A 80 -29.16 -7.39 7.26
C SER A 80 -29.45 -6.73 5.92
N PRO A 81 -30.26 -5.68 5.88
CA PRO A 81 -30.51 -4.90 4.66
C PRO A 81 -29.28 -4.11 4.17
N LEU A 82 -28.11 -4.30 4.76
CA LEU A 82 -26.86 -3.62 4.37
C LEU A 82 -26.43 -3.89 2.93
N SER A 83 -26.89 -4.98 2.31
CA SER A 83 -26.62 -5.26 0.89
C SER A 83 -27.06 -4.13 -0.05
N PHE A 84 -28.19 -3.50 0.24
CA PHE A 84 -28.70 -2.37 -0.57
C PHE A 84 -27.73 -1.19 -0.66
N LEU A 85 -26.90 -0.97 0.36
CA LEU A 85 -25.90 0.10 0.36
C LEU A 85 -24.78 -0.14 -0.66
N TYR A 86 -24.55 -1.38 -1.05
CA TYR A 86 -23.45 -1.77 -1.95
C TYR A 86 -23.91 -2.12 -3.37
N GLU A 87 -25.20 -2.33 -3.62
CA GLU A 87 -25.74 -2.69 -4.94
C GLU A 87 -25.43 -1.64 -6.02
N ASN A 88 -25.38 -0.36 -5.64
CA ASN A 88 -25.00 0.73 -6.54
C ASN A 88 -23.49 0.87 -6.75
N ILE A 89 -22.67 0.19 -5.93
CA ILE A 89 -21.21 0.31 -5.92
C ILE A 89 -20.59 -0.96 -6.50
N ILE A 90 -21.14 -2.13 -6.14
CA ILE A 90 -20.68 -3.45 -6.55
C ILE A 90 -21.70 -4.05 -7.50
N PRO A 91 -21.39 -4.13 -8.80
CA PRO A 91 -22.39 -4.53 -9.83
C PRO A 91 -22.91 -5.96 -9.67
N TYR A 92 -22.12 -6.84 -9.06
CA TYR A 92 -22.44 -8.26 -8.93
C TYR A 92 -22.35 -8.69 -7.47
N ILE A 93 -23.45 -8.52 -6.74
CA ILE A 93 -23.56 -8.93 -5.35
C ILE A 93 -24.68 -9.95 -5.19
N TYR A 94 -24.40 -11.04 -4.46
CA TYR A 94 -25.42 -12.00 -4.04
C TYR A 94 -25.40 -12.10 -2.52
N THR A 95 -26.55 -11.90 -1.89
CA THR A 95 -26.66 -11.94 -0.42
C THR A 95 -27.32 -13.23 0.03
N ALA A 96 -26.60 -14.00 0.86
CA ALA A 96 -27.13 -15.15 1.57
C ALA A 96 -27.61 -14.70 2.95
N HIS A 97 -28.87 -15.05 3.29
CA HIS A 97 -29.50 -14.73 4.57
C HIS A 97 -29.09 -15.70 5.67
N SER A 98 -27.79 -15.84 5.84
CA SER A 98 -27.12 -16.65 6.86
C SER A 98 -26.27 -15.72 7.68
N TYR A 99 -26.03 -16.03 8.96
CA TYR A 99 -25.23 -15.11 9.76
C TYR A 99 -24.61 -15.73 11.00
N ILE A 100 -23.52 -15.09 11.41
CA ILE A 100 -22.80 -15.29 12.65
C ILE A 100 -23.09 -14.08 13.53
N ASP A 101 -23.36 -14.28 14.80
CA ASP A 101 -23.60 -13.21 15.76
C ASP A 101 -22.28 -12.51 16.19
N HIS A 102 -22.42 -11.48 17.01
CA HIS A 102 -21.28 -10.72 17.54
C HIS A 102 -20.35 -11.51 18.47
N ARG A 103 -20.75 -12.71 18.93
CA ARG A 103 -19.93 -13.62 19.73
C ARG A 103 -19.16 -14.60 18.86
N GLY A 104 -19.54 -14.72 17.57
CA GLY A 104 -18.99 -15.69 16.64
C GLY A 104 -19.80 -17.00 16.58
N GLU A 105 -21.00 -17.06 17.17
CA GLU A 105 -21.90 -18.21 17.05
C GLU A 105 -22.60 -18.21 15.69
N VAL A 106 -22.68 -19.37 15.05
CA VAL A 106 -23.46 -19.55 13.83
C VAL A 106 -24.94 -19.65 14.23
N ILE A 107 -25.67 -18.58 14.00
CA ILE A 107 -27.13 -18.54 14.30
C ILE A 107 -27.93 -19.15 13.16
N LYS A 108 -27.48 -18.93 11.93
CA LYS A 108 -28.10 -19.52 10.74
C LYS A 108 -27.02 -19.92 9.75
N ASP A 109 -26.95 -21.22 9.46
CA ASP A 109 -25.95 -21.80 8.55
C ASP A 109 -26.32 -21.54 7.08
N LEU A 110 -25.33 -21.65 6.20
CA LEU A 110 -25.51 -21.56 4.74
C LEU A 110 -26.31 -22.76 4.23
N SER A 111 -27.39 -22.46 3.53
CA SER A 111 -28.19 -23.48 2.85
C SER A 111 -27.55 -23.89 1.52
N SER A 112 -27.78 -25.13 1.09
CA SER A 112 -27.36 -25.58 -0.24
C SER A 112 -28.04 -24.79 -1.36
N ASN A 113 -29.27 -24.32 -1.12
CA ASN A 113 -30.01 -23.51 -2.07
C ASN A 113 -29.38 -22.12 -2.26
N ASP A 114 -28.94 -21.44 -1.17
CA ASP A 114 -28.23 -20.16 -1.28
C ASP A 114 -26.96 -20.30 -2.11
N LEU A 115 -26.18 -21.37 -1.87
CA LEU A 115 -24.95 -21.63 -2.61
C LEU A 115 -25.20 -21.94 -4.08
N SER A 116 -26.21 -22.78 -4.40
CA SER A 116 -26.55 -23.13 -5.78
C SER A 116 -27.10 -21.94 -6.56
N SER A 117 -27.99 -21.15 -5.96
CA SER A 117 -28.56 -19.95 -6.59
C SER A 117 -27.47 -18.88 -6.84
N ALA A 118 -26.54 -18.71 -5.90
CA ALA A 118 -25.41 -17.80 -6.08
C ALA A 118 -24.47 -18.29 -7.19
N LEU A 119 -24.23 -19.61 -7.29
CA LEU A 119 -23.43 -20.20 -8.36
C LEU A 119 -24.03 -19.90 -9.73
N GLU A 120 -25.33 -20.15 -9.91
CA GLU A 120 -26.05 -19.83 -11.15
C GLU A 120 -26.01 -18.32 -11.46
N TYR A 121 -26.18 -17.47 -10.45
CA TYR A 121 -26.07 -16.03 -10.60
C TYR A 121 -24.70 -15.58 -11.09
N PHE A 122 -23.61 -16.09 -10.52
CA PHE A 122 -22.26 -15.71 -10.93
C PHE A 122 -21.88 -16.29 -12.31
N ILE A 123 -22.30 -17.52 -12.64
CA ILE A 123 -22.09 -18.12 -13.96
C ILE A 123 -22.81 -17.31 -15.03
N SER A 124 -24.10 -17.00 -14.85
CA SER A 124 -24.89 -16.25 -15.81
C SER A 124 -24.34 -14.85 -16.10
N ASN A 125 -23.71 -14.22 -15.10
CA ASN A 125 -23.04 -12.93 -15.23
C ASN A 125 -21.57 -13.02 -15.71
N LYS A 126 -21.08 -14.24 -16.02
CA LYS A 126 -19.70 -14.50 -16.49
C LYS A 126 -18.64 -14.01 -15.49
N ILE A 127 -18.90 -14.14 -14.20
CA ILE A 127 -17.95 -13.85 -13.14
C ILE A 127 -16.95 -14.99 -13.02
N LYS A 128 -15.68 -14.67 -12.78
CA LYS A 128 -14.62 -15.62 -12.47
C LYS A 128 -14.01 -15.38 -11.08
N ASN A 129 -14.01 -14.15 -10.61
CA ASN A 129 -13.42 -13.74 -9.35
C ASN A 129 -14.53 -13.42 -8.35
N ILE A 130 -14.54 -14.08 -7.21
CA ILE A 130 -15.56 -13.91 -6.16
C ILE A 130 -14.88 -13.54 -4.86
N GLY A 131 -15.36 -12.45 -4.24
CA GLY A 131 -15.11 -12.15 -2.86
C GLY A 131 -16.18 -12.77 -1.97
N VAL A 132 -15.79 -13.42 -0.89
CA VAL A 132 -16.72 -13.97 0.12
C VAL A 132 -16.55 -13.19 1.41
N VAL A 133 -17.62 -12.60 1.92
CA VAL A 133 -17.56 -11.75 3.11
C VAL A 133 -18.71 -12.04 4.06
N SER A 134 -18.39 -12.44 5.30
CA SER A 134 -19.38 -12.63 6.36
C SER A 134 -19.23 -11.59 7.47
N LYS A 135 -20.35 -11.19 8.08
CA LYS A 135 -20.40 -10.14 9.10
C LYS A 135 -19.68 -10.59 10.34
N PHE A 136 -18.99 -10.83 10.94
CA PHE A 136 -18.20 -11.29 12.09
C PHE A 136 -17.25 -12.45 11.79
N SER A 137 -16.94 -12.65 10.50
CA SER A 137 -15.98 -13.68 10.08
C SER A 137 -14.60 -13.60 10.77
N PRO A 138 -14.06 -12.45 11.18
CA PRO A 138 -12.82 -12.44 11.95
C PRO A 138 -12.91 -13.20 13.28
N ARG A 139 -14.11 -13.28 13.88
CA ARG A 139 -14.36 -14.08 15.09
C ARG A 139 -14.63 -15.56 14.80
N ASN A 140 -15.28 -15.83 13.67
CA ASN A 140 -15.56 -17.19 13.22
C ASN A 140 -15.73 -17.22 11.69
N PRO A 141 -14.74 -17.65 10.91
CA PRO A 141 -14.78 -17.62 9.46
C PRO A 141 -15.46 -18.84 8.82
N VAL A 142 -16.07 -19.71 9.61
CA VAL A 142 -16.62 -21.00 9.14
C VAL A 142 -17.55 -20.85 7.93
N LEU A 143 -18.39 -19.80 7.90
CA LEU A 143 -19.29 -19.57 6.76
C LEU A 143 -18.55 -19.03 5.53
N GLU A 144 -17.56 -18.14 5.70
CA GLU A 144 -16.71 -17.70 4.60
C GLU A 144 -15.95 -18.87 3.98
N LYS A 145 -15.35 -19.73 4.81
CA LYS A 145 -14.64 -20.94 4.36
C LYS A 145 -15.55 -21.90 3.62
N LYS A 146 -16.71 -22.21 4.20
CA LYS A 146 -17.70 -23.11 3.58
C LYS A 146 -18.11 -22.61 2.18
N ALA A 147 -18.39 -21.32 2.04
CA ALA A 147 -18.72 -20.72 0.76
C ALA A 147 -17.49 -20.64 -0.17
N GLY A 148 -16.34 -20.24 0.35
CA GLY A 148 -15.10 -20.17 -0.41
C GLY A 148 -14.70 -21.51 -1.02
N ASP A 149 -14.76 -22.58 -0.23
CA ASP A 149 -14.47 -23.95 -0.71
C ASP A 149 -15.47 -24.44 -1.76
N PHE A 150 -16.75 -24.08 -1.56
CA PHE A 150 -17.78 -24.40 -2.55
C PHE A 150 -17.48 -23.73 -3.90
N PHE A 151 -17.20 -22.42 -3.91
CA PHE A 151 -16.91 -21.71 -5.16
C PHE A 151 -15.57 -22.14 -5.79
N ARG A 152 -14.52 -22.41 -5.00
CA ARG A 152 -13.25 -22.95 -5.52
C ARG A 152 -13.45 -24.30 -6.21
N LYS A 153 -14.24 -25.21 -5.63
CA LYS A 153 -14.59 -26.51 -6.23
C LYS A 153 -15.34 -26.36 -7.54
N ASN A 154 -16.06 -25.24 -7.74
CA ASN A 154 -16.76 -24.92 -8.98
C ASN A 154 -15.94 -24.03 -9.94
N GLY A 155 -14.62 -23.91 -9.74
CA GLY A 155 -13.68 -23.29 -10.68
C GLY A 155 -13.56 -21.76 -10.58
N PHE A 156 -14.03 -21.15 -9.50
CA PHE A 156 -13.87 -19.71 -9.27
C PHE A 156 -12.56 -19.39 -8.52
N ASN A 157 -12.02 -18.23 -8.80
CA ASN A 157 -11.02 -17.61 -7.95
C ASN A 157 -11.73 -16.95 -6.76
N VAL A 158 -11.29 -17.27 -5.55
CA VAL A 158 -11.98 -16.81 -4.33
C VAL A 158 -11.04 -16.05 -3.41
N VAL A 159 -11.49 -14.89 -2.97
CA VAL A 159 -10.86 -14.06 -1.92
C VAL A 159 -11.80 -14.04 -0.71
N GLU A 160 -11.33 -14.52 0.43
CA GLU A 160 -12.08 -14.49 1.69
C GLU A 160 -11.76 -13.19 2.46
N GLY A 161 -12.79 -12.46 2.89
CA GLY A 161 -12.64 -11.15 3.51
C GLY A 161 -11.89 -11.18 4.85
N SER A 162 -12.08 -12.24 5.65
CA SER A 162 -11.39 -12.40 6.93
C SER A 162 -9.88 -12.60 6.78
N THR A 163 -9.42 -13.20 5.68
CA THR A 163 -7.97 -13.39 5.43
C THR A 163 -7.26 -12.09 5.06
N LEU A 164 -7.97 -11.10 4.51
CA LEU A 164 -7.41 -9.80 4.19
C LEU A 164 -7.22 -8.91 5.43
N SER A 165 -8.12 -9.03 6.40
CA SER A 165 -8.01 -8.29 7.66
C SER A 165 -8.88 -8.91 8.75
N GLY A 166 -8.31 -9.11 9.93
CA GLY A 166 -9.02 -9.52 11.13
C GLY A 166 -9.83 -8.41 11.80
N LYS A 167 -9.87 -7.20 11.26
CA LYS A 167 -10.67 -6.10 11.82
C LYS A 167 -12.17 -6.32 11.60
N LEU A 168 -12.98 -5.98 12.62
CA LEU A 168 -14.42 -6.19 12.60
C LEU A 168 -15.21 -5.22 11.71
N ASP A 169 -14.58 -4.21 11.10
CA ASP A 169 -15.23 -3.23 10.22
C ASP A 169 -15.75 -3.89 8.94
N PHE A 170 -16.98 -4.36 9.03
CA PHE A 170 -17.65 -5.11 7.96
C PHE A 170 -17.77 -4.32 6.64
N PRO A 171 -18.22 -3.04 6.66
CA PRO A 171 -18.29 -2.23 5.45
C PRO A 171 -16.97 -2.09 4.71
N ARG A 172 -15.89 -1.76 5.43
CA ARG A 172 -14.57 -1.64 4.82
C ARG A 172 -14.04 -2.99 4.33
N ARG A 173 -14.35 -4.10 5.03
CA ARG A 173 -13.95 -5.43 4.60
C ARG A 173 -14.64 -5.85 3.29
N ILE A 174 -15.92 -5.51 3.10
CA ILE A 174 -16.61 -5.72 1.82
C ILE A 174 -15.85 -5.03 0.68
N MET A 175 -15.53 -3.73 0.84
CA MET A 175 -14.83 -2.97 -0.20
C MET A 175 -13.42 -3.46 -0.44
N THR A 176 -12.68 -3.81 0.62
CA THR A 176 -11.33 -4.38 0.50
C THR A 176 -11.36 -5.68 -0.29
N THR A 177 -12.32 -6.56 0.02
CA THR A 177 -12.47 -7.86 -0.65
C THR A 177 -12.89 -7.68 -2.10
N TYR A 178 -13.82 -6.77 -2.39
CA TYR A 178 -14.22 -6.45 -3.75
C TYR A 178 -13.05 -5.96 -4.61
N LEU A 179 -12.30 -4.96 -4.11
CA LEU A 179 -11.14 -4.42 -4.83
C LEU A 179 -10.05 -5.48 -5.01
N SER A 180 -9.79 -6.32 -4.00
CA SER A 180 -8.84 -7.42 -4.12
C SER A 180 -9.28 -8.44 -5.18
N SER A 181 -10.57 -8.81 -5.19
CA SER A 181 -11.12 -9.75 -6.18
C SER A 181 -11.11 -9.18 -7.60
N SER A 182 -11.34 -7.86 -7.73
CA SER A 182 -11.39 -7.20 -9.05
C SER A 182 -10.05 -7.08 -9.77
N VAL A 183 -8.94 -7.35 -9.10
CA VAL A 183 -7.59 -7.34 -9.70
C VAL A 183 -6.91 -8.71 -9.61
N TYR A 184 -7.59 -9.71 -9.05
CA TYR A 184 -6.97 -10.98 -8.65
C TYR A 184 -6.34 -11.76 -9.81
N SER A 185 -7.07 -12.00 -10.91
CA SER A 185 -6.56 -12.83 -12.01
C SER A 185 -5.45 -12.13 -12.78
N ILE A 186 -5.61 -10.81 -13.05
CA ILE A 186 -4.58 -10.01 -13.74
C ILE A 186 -3.31 -10.00 -12.89
N TYR A 187 -3.43 -9.69 -11.60
CA TYR A 187 -2.29 -9.62 -10.70
C TYR A 187 -1.58 -10.97 -10.61
N ARG A 188 -2.33 -12.07 -10.35
CA ARG A 188 -1.79 -13.42 -10.25
C ARG A 188 -1.04 -13.84 -11.52
N SER A 189 -1.62 -13.59 -12.70
CA SER A 189 -0.97 -13.95 -13.98
C SER A 189 0.36 -13.23 -14.15
N ILE A 190 0.36 -11.90 -14.00
CA ILE A 190 1.56 -11.08 -14.22
C ILE A 190 2.66 -11.42 -13.20
N ILE A 191 2.30 -11.57 -11.92
CA ILE A 191 3.25 -11.87 -10.85
C ILE A 191 3.82 -13.29 -10.98
N SER A 192 3.00 -14.28 -11.37
CA SER A 192 3.48 -15.65 -11.60
C SER A 192 4.40 -15.74 -12.82
N ASP A 193 4.10 -15.01 -13.90
CA ASP A 193 4.96 -14.94 -15.09
C ASP A 193 6.31 -14.27 -14.77
N MET A 194 6.28 -13.24 -13.95
CA MET A 194 7.47 -12.55 -13.44
C MET A 194 8.30 -13.49 -12.55
N GLU A 195 7.68 -14.17 -11.59
CA GLU A 195 8.35 -15.16 -10.74
C GLU A 195 9.06 -16.24 -11.57
N SER A 196 8.35 -16.82 -12.54
CA SER A 196 8.92 -17.84 -13.43
C SER A 196 10.14 -17.32 -14.19
N SER A 197 10.10 -16.08 -14.61
CA SER A 197 11.20 -15.44 -15.34
C SER A 197 12.41 -15.17 -14.43
N ILE A 198 12.20 -14.68 -13.20
CA ILE A 198 13.27 -14.48 -12.23
C ILE A 198 13.94 -15.82 -11.88
N ARG A 199 13.14 -16.86 -11.62
CA ARG A 199 13.66 -18.19 -11.28
C ARG A 199 14.43 -18.87 -12.42
N SER A 200 14.19 -18.48 -13.67
CA SER A 200 15.00 -18.94 -14.80
C SER A 200 16.43 -18.40 -14.79
N ILE A 201 16.65 -17.24 -14.13
CA ILE A 201 17.96 -16.58 -13.99
C ILE A 201 18.57 -16.92 -12.62
N LEU A 202 17.76 -16.86 -11.55
CA LEU A 202 18.16 -17.02 -10.16
C LEU A 202 17.23 -18.03 -9.47
N LYS A 203 17.69 -19.29 -9.33
CA LYS A 203 16.84 -20.42 -8.89
C LYS A 203 16.42 -20.34 -7.44
N ASP A 204 17.35 -20.06 -6.53
CA ASP A 204 17.17 -20.18 -5.08
C ASP A 204 17.02 -18.83 -4.36
N THR A 205 16.84 -17.74 -5.10
CA THR A 205 16.71 -16.40 -4.56
C THR A 205 15.33 -16.18 -3.95
N GLU A 206 15.27 -15.57 -2.78
CA GLU A 206 14.02 -15.13 -2.16
C GLU A 206 13.40 -13.98 -2.97
N ILE A 207 12.12 -14.11 -3.35
CA ILE A 207 11.39 -13.07 -4.11
C ILE A 207 10.33 -12.47 -3.20
N MET A 208 10.45 -11.16 -2.95
CA MET A 208 9.59 -10.39 -2.07
C MET A 208 8.85 -9.31 -2.85
N ILE A 209 7.64 -9.00 -2.43
CA ILE A 209 6.83 -7.90 -2.99
C ILE A 209 6.59 -6.86 -1.92
N VAL A 210 6.79 -5.59 -2.28
CA VAL A 210 6.54 -4.44 -1.40
C VAL A 210 5.04 -4.22 -1.24
N LYS A 211 4.63 -3.99 0.01
CA LYS A 211 3.25 -3.65 0.38
C LYS A 211 3.05 -2.15 0.57
N ALA A 212 1.78 -1.77 0.64
CA ALA A 212 1.35 -0.40 0.91
C ALA A 212 1.89 0.19 2.22
N ASP A 213 2.15 -0.65 3.23
CA ASP A 213 2.69 -0.22 4.53
C ASP A 213 4.23 -0.06 4.55
N GLY A 214 4.89 -0.26 3.41
CA GLY A 214 6.34 -0.13 3.28
C GLY A 214 7.13 -1.37 3.70
N GLY A 215 6.48 -2.44 4.15
CA GLY A 215 7.13 -3.73 4.35
C GLY A 215 7.05 -4.62 3.11
N VAL A 216 7.64 -5.80 3.21
CA VAL A 216 7.60 -6.81 2.15
C VAL A 216 6.95 -8.10 2.62
N VAL A 217 6.46 -8.88 1.67
CA VAL A 217 5.99 -10.26 1.88
C VAL A 217 6.51 -11.17 0.75
N PRO A 218 6.62 -12.49 1.00
CA PRO A 218 6.93 -13.44 -0.05
C PRO A 218 5.93 -13.34 -1.21
N ILE A 219 6.42 -13.53 -2.43
CA ILE A 219 5.61 -13.45 -3.65
C ILE A 219 4.37 -14.36 -3.60
N SER A 220 4.49 -15.53 -2.98
CA SER A 220 3.38 -16.48 -2.76
C SER A 220 2.24 -15.91 -1.92
N ASP A 221 2.53 -15.04 -0.96
CA ASP A 221 1.53 -14.39 -0.11
C ASP A 221 0.96 -13.14 -0.79
N ALA A 222 1.79 -12.38 -1.50
CA ALA A 222 1.35 -11.23 -2.29
C ALA A 222 0.28 -11.63 -3.33
N ILE A 223 0.44 -12.80 -3.99
CA ILE A 223 -0.54 -13.32 -4.95
C ILE A 223 -1.93 -13.53 -4.33
N LYS A 224 -2.00 -13.92 -3.06
CA LYS A 224 -3.27 -14.14 -2.35
C LYS A 224 -3.97 -12.84 -1.96
N ARG A 225 -3.20 -11.77 -1.79
CA ARG A 225 -3.64 -10.48 -1.23
C ARG A 225 -3.21 -9.29 -2.11
N PRO A 226 -3.61 -9.25 -3.39
CA PRO A 226 -3.12 -8.24 -4.34
C PRO A 226 -3.38 -6.81 -3.89
N VAL A 227 -4.49 -6.54 -3.19
CA VAL A 227 -4.82 -5.19 -2.72
C VAL A 227 -3.81 -4.61 -1.72
N ASP A 228 -3.06 -5.45 -1.00
CA ASP A 228 -2.03 -5.00 -0.06
C ASP A 228 -0.82 -4.35 -0.75
N THR A 229 -0.69 -4.53 -2.08
CA THR A 229 0.42 -3.96 -2.87
C THR A 229 0.09 -2.62 -3.52
N ILE A 230 -1.11 -2.07 -3.25
CA ILE A 230 -1.48 -0.73 -3.73
C ILE A 230 -0.53 0.31 -3.12
N LEU A 231 -0.20 1.36 -3.88
CA LEU A 231 0.74 2.41 -3.44
C LEU A 231 2.13 1.90 -3.00
N SER A 232 2.56 0.72 -3.46
CA SER A 232 3.86 0.16 -3.09
C SER A 232 5.05 0.99 -3.57
N GLY A 233 4.95 1.69 -4.72
CA GLY A 233 5.99 2.60 -5.20
C GLY A 233 6.26 3.77 -4.25
N PRO A 234 5.26 4.61 -3.93
CA PRO A 234 5.39 5.65 -2.90
C PRO A 234 5.86 5.11 -1.54
N ALA A 235 5.36 3.93 -1.13
CA ALA A 235 5.78 3.31 0.11
C ALA A 235 7.27 2.93 0.07
N ALA A 236 7.76 2.39 -1.05
CA ALA A 236 9.16 2.09 -1.25
C ALA A 236 10.03 3.35 -1.19
N SER A 237 9.62 4.45 -1.82
CA SER A 237 10.35 5.74 -1.76
C SER A 237 10.48 6.25 -0.31
N ILE A 238 9.39 6.19 0.46
CA ILE A 238 9.40 6.57 1.88
C ILE A 238 10.37 5.66 2.66
N MET A 239 10.32 4.36 2.46
CA MET A 239 11.23 3.43 3.14
C MET A 239 12.69 3.63 2.72
N GLY A 240 12.95 3.88 1.44
CA GLY A 240 14.31 4.15 0.93
C GLY A 240 14.94 5.41 1.51
N SER A 241 14.11 6.39 1.86
CA SER A 241 14.58 7.60 2.52
C SER A 241 15.24 7.34 3.88
N LEU A 242 14.78 6.33 4.62
CA LEU A 242 15.37 5.94 5.91
C LEU A 242 16.83 5.48 5.79
N PHE A 243 17.23 4.94 4.64
CA PHE A 243 18.61 4.54 4.38
C PHE A 243 19.58 5.73 4.47
N HIS A 244 19.11 6.92 4.15
CA HIS A 244 19.90 8.15 4.15
C HIS A 244 19.83 8.95 5.47
N LEU A 245 19.05 8.48 6.45
CA LEU A 245 18.70 9.26 7.66
C LEU A 245 19.18 8.60 8.95
N LYS A 246 20.40 8.03 8.98
CA LYS A 246 20.93 7.22 10.10
C LYS A 246 20.91 7.90 11.49
N ASP A 247 20.83 9.25 11.57
CA ASP A 247 20.93 10.00 12.83
C ASP A 247 19.79 11.03 13.02
N PHE A 248 18.68 10.90 12.31
CA PHE A 248 17.59 11.85 12.40
C PHE A 248 16.60 11.48 13.52
N SER A 249 16.52 12.29 14.56
CA SER A 249 15.52 12.15 15.63
C SER A 249 14.35 13.13 15.49
N GLU A 250 14.33 13.94 14.43
CA GLU A 250 13.38 15.02 14.23
C GLU A 250 12.20 14.62 13.32
N ASP A 251 11.16 15.47 13.33
CA ASP A 251 10.07 15.36 12.37
C ASP A 251 10.50 15.95 11.03
N PHE A 252 10.19 15.24 9.94
CA PHE A 252 10.48 15.73 8.59
C PHE A 252 9.44 15.24 7.59
N ILE A 253 9.46 15.86 6.43
CA ILE A 253 8.66 15.44 5.26
C ILE A 253 9.61 14.83 4.24
N ILE A 254 9.20 13.74 3.61
CA ILE A 254 9.79 13.30 2.35
C ILE A 254 8.89 13.77 1.20
N ILE A 255 9.51 14.23 0.12
CA ILE A 255 8.82 14.51 -1.15
C ILE A 255 9.54 13.71 -2.25
N ASP A 256 8.83 12.74 -2.81
CA ASP A 256 9.28 12.00 -3.99
C ASP A 256 8.70 12.67 -5.24
N THR A 257 9.55 13.38 -5.98
CA THR A 257 9.12 14.15 -7.15
C THR A 257 9.46 13.43 -8.43
N GLY A 258 8.41 12.92 -9.08
CA GLY A 258 8.47 12.34 -10.42
C GLY A 258 8.25 13.37 -11.54
N GLY A 259 7.96 12.87 -12.76
CA GLY A 259 7.64 13.72 -13.89
C GLY A 259 6.28 14.40 -13.81
N THR A 260 5.26 13.72 -13.28
CA THR A 260 3.85 14.19 -13.29
C THR A 260 3.30 14.52 -11.92
N THR A 261 3.78 13.85 -10.88
CA THR A 261 3.29 13.96 -9.50
C THR A 261 4.43 14.01 -8.52
N SER A 262 4.15 14.51 -7.34
CA SER A 262 5.04 14.43 -6.18
C SER A 262 4.29 13.79 -5.02
N ASP A 263 4.86 12.75 -4.43
CA ASP A 263 4.29 12.03 -3.30
C ASP A 263 4.94 12.50 -2.00
N ILE A 264 4.11 12.93 -1.04
CA ILE A 264 4.51 13.50 0.22
C ILE A 264 4.30 12.46 1.32
N GLY A 265 5.36 12.05 1.99
CA GLY A 265 5.34 11.18 3.17
C GLY A 265 5.76 11.94 4.43
N PHE A 266 5.47 11.36 5.59
CA PHE A 266 5.63 12.04 6.88
C PHE A 266 6.40 11.14 7.84
N PHE A 267 7.33 11.75 8.57
CA PHE A 267 8.07 11.09 9.63
C PHE A 267 7.92 11.86 10.94
N ILE A 268 7.56 11.13 11.99
CA ILE A 268 7.47 11.62 13.35
C ILE A 268 8.45 10.81 14.19
N ASN A 269 9.42 11.48 14.82
CA ASN A 269 10.49 10.82 15.57
C ASN A 269 11.16 9.69 14.76
N SER A 270 11.54 9.97 13.51
CA SER A 270 12.16 9.01 12.57
C SER A 270 11.31 7.78 12.20
N SER A 271 10.05 7.77 12.56
CA SER A 271 9.12 6.69 12.22
C SER A 271 8.14 7.15 11.15
N PRO A 272 7.95 6.39 10.07
CA PRO A 272 6.97 6.75 9.04
C PRO A 272 5.55 6.67 9.61
N VAL A 273 4.70 7.62 9.20
CA VAL A 273 3.30 7.64 9.62
C VAL A 273 2.51 6.60 8.83
N ILE A 274 1.74 5.77 9.55
CA ILE A 274 0.95 4.66 9.01
C ILE A 274 -0.54 4.92 9.24
N GLU A 275 -1.35 4.71 8.21
CA GLU A 275 -2.81 4.65 8.28
C GLU A 275 -3.24 3.23 8.72
N ARG A 276 -3.33 3.01 10.03
CA ARG A 276 -3.67 1.69 10.61
C ARG A 276 -5.09 1.25 10.34
N ASP A 277 -6.02 2.20 10.28
CA ASP A 277 -7.45 1.92 10.05
C ASP A 277 -7.78 1.64 8.59
N GLY A 278 -6.77 1.71 7.74
CA GLY A 278 -6.88 1.52 6.31
C GLY A 278 -7.10 2.81 5.54
N ILE A 279 -6.63 2.79 4.30
CA ILE A 279 -6.70 3.92 3.37
C ILE A 279 -8.01 3.95 2.59
N SER A 280 -8.30 5.12 2.01
CA SER A 280 -9.35 5.24 0.99
C SER A 280 -8.75 5.04 -0.40
N ILE A 281 -9.41 4.22 -1.23
CA ILE A 281 -9.04 3.94 -2.62
C ILE A 281 -10.23 4.33 -3.50
N ASN A 282 -10.05 5.26 -4.44
CA ASN A 282 -11.16 5.81 -5.26
C ASN A 282 -12.39 6.21 -4.43
N ASN A 283 -12.17 6.91 -3.31
CA ASN A 283 -13.18 7.33 -2.32
C ASN A 283 -13.83 6.18 -1.51
N TYR A 284 -13.45 4.93 -1.71
CA TYR A 284 -13.93 3.81 -0.90
C TYR A 284 -12.99 3.58 0.29
N LYS A 285 -13.55 3.59 1.49
CA LYS A 285 -12.80 3.23 2.70
C LYS A 285 -12.49 1.74 2.70
N THR A 286 -11.22 1.38 2.91
CA THR A 286 -10.73 -0.01 2.94
C THR A 286 -10.08 -0.33 4.28
N LEU A 287 -9.67 -1.60 4.45
CA LEU A 287 -8.84 -2.06 5.57
C LEU A 287 -7.37 -2.25 5.16
N VAL A 288 -6.98 -1.75 3.99
CA VAL A 288 -5.58 -1.81 3.55
C VAL A 288 -4.74 -0.89 4.40
N ARG A 289 -3.86 -1.48 5.21
CA ARG A 289 -2.84 -0.75 5.97
C ARG A 289 -1.80 -0.19 5.00
N ALA A 290 -1.50 1.10 5.10
CA ALA A 290 -0.56 1.77 4.21
C ALA A 290 0.23 2.85 4.93
N LEU A 291 1.38 3.23 4.39
CA LEU A 291 2.03 4.48 4.77
C LEU A 291 1.13 5.66 4.39
N LYS A 292 1.15 6.70 5.20
CA LYS A 292 0.41 7.91 4.89
C LYS A 292 1.12 8.68 3.80
N VAL A 293 0.49 8.68 2.62
CA VAL A 293 0.97 9.41 1.43
C VAL A 293 -0.06 10.45 1.04
N PHE A 294 0.42 11.63 0.66
CA PHE A 294 -0.39 12.69 0.10
C PHE A 294 0.17 13.09 -1.26
N SER A 295 -0.52 12.73 -2.34
CA SER A 295 -0.06 13.03 -3.70
C SER A 295 -0.41 14.46 -4.10
N MET A 296 0.58 15.18 -4.58
CA MET A 296 0.47 16.51 -5.20
C MET A 296 0.55 16.36 -6.72
N PRO A 297 -0.43 16.83 -7.49
CA PRO A 297 -0.44 16.71 -8.96
C PRO A 297 0.49 17.76 -9.60
N LEU A 298 1.76 17.71 -9.24
CA LEU A 298 2.84 18.56 -9.74
C LEU A 298 4.12 17.74 -9.81
N GLY A 299 4.76 17.71 -10.96
CA GLY A 299 6.04 17.06 -11.19
C GLY A 299 6.92 17.85 -12.15
N GLY A 300 8.11 17.33 -12.44
CA GLY A 300 9.09 18.01 -13.30
C GLY A 300 8.62 18.26 -14.74
N ASP A 301 7.75 17.37 -15.27
CA ASP A 301 7.21 17.43 -16.63
C ASP A 301 5.85 18.17 -16.70
N SER A 302 5.37 18.76 -15.60
CA SER A 302 4.14 19.53 -15.58
C SER A 302 4.27 20.79 -16.44
N VAL A 303 3.28 21.03 -17.32
CA VAL A 303 3.27 22.15 -18.26
C VAL A 303 2.37 23.29 -17.81
N PHE A 304 2.59 24.46 -18.39
CA PHE A 304 1.87 25.69 -18.08
C PHE A 304 0.84 25.99 -19.17
N ASN A 305 -0.41 26.05 -18.81
CA ASN A 305 -1.52 26.40 -19.68
C ASN A 305 -2.23 27.66 -19.17
N TRP A 306 -2.78 28.45 -20.08
CA TRP A 306 -3.53 29.67 -19.76
C TRP A 306 -5.01 29.46 -20.08
N SER A 307 -5.87 29.70 -19.12
CA SER A 307 -7.32 29.77 -19.31
C SER A 307 -7.75 31.23 -19.12
N GLY A 308 -7.85 32.00 -20.23
CA GLY A 308 -7.97 33.45 -20.13
C GLY A 308 -6.71 34.08 -19.52
N ASN A 309 -6.87 34.77 -18.38
CA ASN A 309 -5.77 35.37 -17.63
C ASN A 309 -5.28 34.48 -16.46
N GLU A 310 -5.84 33.30 -16.28
CA GLU A 310 -5.47 32.40 -15.21
C GLU A 310 -4.46 31.34 -15.67
N LEU A 311 -3.36 31.20 -14.91
CA LEU A 311 -2.37 30.14 -15.12
C LEU A 311 -2.89 28.83 -14.50
N VAL A 312 -2.98 27.79 -15.33
CA VAL A 312 -3.31 26.43 -14.93
C VAL A 312 -2.08 25.54 -15.09
N ILE A 313 -1.69 24.84 -14.03
CA ILE A 313 -0.63 23.84 -14.08
C ILE A 313 -1.27 22.51 -14.44
N SER A 314 -0.83 21.91 -15.56
CA SER A 314 -1.35 20.62 -16.00
C SER A 314 -0.54 19.48 -15.39
N ASN A 315 -1.24 18.47 -14.85
CA ASN A 315 -0.66 17.20 -14.43
C ASN A 315 -0.67 16.13 -15.55
N VAL A 316 -1.18 16.49 -16.71
CA VAL A 316 -1.12 15.62 -17.89
C VAL A 316 0.24 15.82 -18.55
N ARG A 317 0.97 14.71 -18.73
CA ARG A 317 2.29 14.73 -19.36
C ARG A 317 2.14 14.93 -20.86
N GLU A 318 2.71 16.02 -21.38
CA GLU A 318 2.76 16.32 -22.84
C GLU A 318 4.11 15.94 -23.47
N GLY A 319 5.06 15.47 -22.67
CA GLY A 319 6.39 15.05 -23.10
C GLY A 319 7.42 15.20 -21.99
N ILE A 320 8.69 15.08 -22.34
CA ILE A 320 9.82 15.44 -21.48
C ILE A 320 10.03 16.97 -21.51
N PRO A 321 10.79 17.56 -20.56
CA PRO A 321 11.14 18.97 -20.55
C PRO A 321 11.73 19.47 -21.89
N TYR A 322 11.45 20.70 -22.25
CA TYR A 322 11.95 21.30 -23.50
C TYR A 322 13.48 21.28 -23.60
N CYS A 323 14.16 21.55 -22.50
CA CYS A 323 15.63 21.52 -22.44
C CYS A 323 16.23 20.14 -22.74
N PHE A 324 15.44 19.07 -22.56
CA PHE A 324 15.82 17.70 -22.90
C PHE A 324 15.26 17.22 -24.25
N GLY A 325 14.71 18.13 -25.04
CA GLY A 325 14.18 17.85 -26.39
C GLY A 325 12.68 17.63 -26.46
N GLY A 326 11.95 17.96 -25.41
CA GLY A 326 10.50 17.89 -25.38
C GLY A 326 9.79 19.01 -26.15
N PRO A 327 8.45 18.91 -26.30
CA PRO A 327 7.68 19.86 -27.11
C PRO A 327 7.32 21.15 -26.36
N ARG A 328 7.27 21.13 -25.03
CA ARG A 328 6.76 22.21 -24.18
C ARG A 328 7.71 22.55 -23.03
N VAL A 329 7.65 23.80 -22.58
CA VAL A 329 8.32 24.20 -21.33
C VAL A 329 7.56 23.65 -20.11
N THR A 330 8.31 23.22 -19.11
CA THR A 330 7.81 22.51 -17.92
C THR A 330 8.34 23.16 -16.64
N VAL A 331 7.96 22.59 -15.49
CA VAL A 331 8.52 22.98 -14.18
C VAL A 331 10.04 22.80 -14.14
N THR A 332 10.57 21.75 -14.78
CA THR A 332 12.03 21.54 -14.91
C THR A 332 12.69 22.67 -15.69
N ASP A 333 12.11 23.09 -16.81
CA ASP A 333 12.64 24.22 -17.59
C ASP A 333 12.61 25.51 -16.80
N LEU A 334 11.56 25.76 -16.02
CA LEU A 334 11.49 26.92 -15.13
C LEU A 334 12.60 26.87 -14.07
N ALA A 335 12.84 25.71 -13.49
CA ALA A 335 13.89 25.54 -12.48
C ALA A 335 15.29 25.80 -13.05
N LEU A 336 15.51 25.45 -14.32
CA LEU A 336 16.77 25.61 -15.02
C LEU A 336 16.88 26.98 -15.78
N PHE A 337 15.85 27.82 -15.69
CA PHE A 337 15.87 29.13 -16.32
C PHE A 337 16.98 30.00 -15.70
N GLY A 338 17.82 30.60 -16.56
CA GLY A 338 19.03 31.34 -16.17
C GLY A 338 20.30 30.49 -16.11
N GLU A 339 20.18 29.15 -16.09
CA GLU A 339 21.30 28.21 -16.05
C GLU A 339 21.43 27.39 -17.35
N ASN A 340 20.32 27.17 -18.05
CA ASN A 340 20.25 26.36 -19.26
C ASN A 340 19.67 27.15 -20.45
N LYS A 341 20.50 27.38 -21.47
CA LYS A 341 20.11 28.14 -22.69
C LYS A 341 18.90 27.56 -23.43
N LYS A 342 18.78 26.23 -23.49
CA LYS A 342 17.60 25.58 -24.11
C LYS A 342 16.31 25.85 -23.34
N SER A 343 16.36 25.88 -22.00
CA SER A 343 15.21 26.31 -21.22
C SER A 343 14.78 27.73 -21.56
N GLU A 344 15.73 28.67 -21.65
CA GLU A 344 15.45 30.04 -22.06
C GLU A 344 14.85 30.13 -23.48
N GLU A 345 15.42 29.41 -24.45
CA GLU A 345 14.90 29.29 -25.82
C GLU A 345 13.44 28.77 -25.81
N GLY A 346 13.13 27.81 -24.99
CA GLY A 346 11.77 27.28 -24.82
C GLY A 346 10.79 28.35 -24.34
N PHE A 347 11.15 29.11 -23.30
CA PHE A 347 10.32 30.20 -22.78
C PHE A 347 10.14 31.32 -23.80
N ILE A 348 11.18 31.65 -24.58
CA ILE A 348 11.08 32.62 -25.69
C ILE A 348 10.10 32.13 -26.76
N LYS A 349 10.26 30.86 -27.18
CA LYS A 349 9.43 30.25 -28.25
C LYS A 349 7.95 30.20 -27.84
N GLU A 350 7.65 29.93 -26.59
CA GLU A 350 6.27 29.90 -26.07
C GLU A 350 5.74 31.28 -25.66
N GLY A 351 6.55 32.36 -25.78
CA GLY A 351 6.14 33.73 -25.42
C GLY A 351 5.88 33.92 -23.92
N LEU A 352 6.63 33.22 -23.08
CA LEU A 352 6.40 33.18 -21.63
C LEU A 352 7.45 33.94 -20.81
N ILE A 353 8.42 34.61 -21.45
CA ILE A 353 9.52 35.33 -20.77
C ILE A 353 8.99 36.32 -19.74
N ASP A 354 8.05 37.19 -20.14
CA ASP A 354 7.50 38.23 -19.27
C ASP A 354 6.63 37.66 -18.14
N LYS A 355 6.32 36.37 -18.20
CA LYS A 355 5.45 35.66 -17.26
C LYS A 355 6.19 34.78 -16.24
N ILE A 356 7.52 34.65 -16.35
CA ILE A 356 8.33 33.74 -15.55
C ILE A 356 8.10 33.95 -14.06
N LYS A 357 8.11 35.19 -13.58
CA LYS A 357 7.86 35.50 -12.14
C LYS A 357 6.47 35.04 -11.68
N ILE A 358 5.45 35.28 -12.53
CA ILE A 358 4.07 34.88 -12.22
C ILE A 358 3.96 33.36 -12.15
N ILE A 359 4.61 32.66 -13.08
CA ILE A 359 4.63 31.19 -13.11
C ILE A 359 5.33 30.64 -11.86
N GLU A 360 6.49 31.19 -11.51
CA GLU A 360 7.26 30.79 -10.33
C GLU A 360 6.48 31.01 -9.02
N GLU A 361 5.87 32.18 -8.84
CA GLU A 361 5.03 32.49 -7.66
C GLU A 361 3.82 31.56 -7.56
N LYS A 362 3.20 31.25 -8.70
CA LYS A 362 2.07 30.30 -8.74
C LYS A 362 2.50 28.89 -8.33
N ILE A 363 3.66 28.41 -8.78
CA ILE A 363 4.19 27.09 -8.40
C ILE A 363 4.49 27.06 -6.89
N ILE A 364 5.15 28.08 -6.37
CA ILE A 364 5.48 28.15 -4.95
C ILE A 364 4.20 28.16 -4.11
N SER A 365 3.23 28.98 -4.48
CA SER A 365 1.93 29.03 -3.81
C SER A 365 1.17 27.69 -3.89
N PHE A 366 1.27 27.01 -5.03
CA PHE A 366 0.68 25.68 -5.22
C PHE A 366 1.32 24.65 -4.27
N ILE A 367 2.65 24.55 -4.26
CA ILE A 367 3.40 23.67 -3.37
C ILE A 367 3.05 23.99 -1.91
N GLU A 368 3.08 25.26 -1.51
CA GLU A 368 2.76 25.71 -0.16
C GLU A 368 1.36 25.27 0.27
N SER A 369 0.36 25.45 -0.59
CA SER A 369 -1.03 25.07 -0.31
C SER A 369 -1.18 23.57 -0.06
N TYR A 370 -0.50 22.75 -0.87
CA TYR A 370 -0.51 21.29 -0.71
C TYR A 370 0.23 20.83 0.54
N LEU A 371 1.38 21.42 0.87
CA LEU A 371 2.13 21.10 2.09
C LEU A 371 1.31 21.50 3.35
N LYS A 372 0.71 22.68 3.37
CA LYS A 372 -0.18 23.11 4.47
C LYS A 372 -1.36 22.16 4.65
N LYS A 373 -2.01 21.76 3.56
CA LYS A 373 -3.11 20.77 3.59
C LYS A 373 -2.63 19.42 4.08
N ALA A 374 -1.49 18.93 3.61
CA ALA A 374 -0.91 17.66 4.01
C ALA A 374 -0.54 17.64 5.51
N ILE A 375 0.12 18.68 6.02
CA ILE A 375 0.45 18.86 7.43
C ILE A 375 -0.82 18.96 8.29
N SER A 376 -1.83 19.72 7.84
CA SER A 376 -3.12 19.83 8.54
C SER A 376 -3.83 18.48 8.65
N LEU A 377 -3.78 17.63 7.62
CA LEU A 377 -4.34 16.28 7.67
C LEU A 377 -3.62 15.35 8.65
N VAL A 378 -2.31 15.52 8.84
CA VAL A 378 -1.58 14.80 9.88
C VAL A 378 -2.01 15.28 11.26
N ASN A 379 -2.08 16.60 11.47
CA ASN A 379 -2.46 17.19 12.75
C ASN A 379 -3.94 17.03 13.13
N SER A 380 -4.84 16.82 12.17
CA SER A 380 -6.29 16.67 12.43
C SER A 380 -6.69 15.28 12.90
N ARG A 381 -5.81 14.29 12.81
CA ARG A 381 -6.07 12.94 13.28
C ARG A 381 -5.33 12.67 14.57
N HIS A 382 -6.00 12.05 15.53
CA HIS A 382 -5.31 11.49 16.68
C HIS A 382 -4.37 10.38 16.17
N ILE A 383 -3.07 10.65 16.24
CA ILE A 383 -2.05 9.65 15.94
C ILE A 383 -1.99 8.76 17.18
N TYR A 384 -2.58 7.55 17.09
CA TYR A 384 -2.59 6.60 18.19
C TYR A 384 -1.25 5.87 18.31
N THR A 385 -0.25 6.54 18.90
CA THR A 385 0.84 5.84 19.54
C THR A 385 0.80 6.14 21.05
N ILE A 386 1.11 5.16 21.89
CA ILE A 386 1.04 5.34 23.37
C ILE A 386 1.91 6.51 23.84
N LYS A 387 3.01 6.84 23.15
CA LYS A 387 3.88 7.98 23.44
C LYS A 387 3.22 9.34 23.11
N GLU A 388 2.33 9.40 22.16
CA GLU A 388 1.72 10.63 21.65
C GLU A 388 0.41 11.00 22.38
N PHE A 389 -0.15 10.06 23.16
CA PHE A 389 -1.36 10.28 23.96
C PHE A 389 -1.18 11.36 25.04
N PHE A 390 0.06 11.66 25.43
CA PHE A 390 0.38 12.58 26.52
C PHE A 390 1.01 13.90 26.06
N GLU A 391 1.28 14.08 24.76
CA GLU A 391 1.87 15.29 24.25
C GLU A 391 0.91 15.94 23.24
N ASN A 392 0.44 17.15 23.51
CA ASN A 392 -0.19 18.06 22.54
C ASN A 392 0.85 18.51 21.50
N ARG A 393 1.49 17.55 20.82
CA ARG A 393 2.54 17.82 19.85
C ARG A 393 1.91 18.15 18.50
N VAL A 394 2.24 19.31 17.97
CA VAL A 394 1.87 19.73 16.63
C VAL A 394 3.00 19.32 15.68
N PHE A 395 2.69 18.52 14.68
CA PHE A 395 3.61 18.21 13.59
C PHE A 395 3.87 19.48 12.77
N ASN A 396 5.08 20.01 12.87
CA ASN A 396 5.51 21.23 12.17
C ASN A 396 6.95 21.07 11.67
N PRO A 397 7.17 20.23 10.66
CA PRO A 397 8.50 19.90 10.16
C PRO A 397 9.15 21.10 9.50
N LYS A 398 10.46 21.26 9.70
CA LYS A 398 11.31 22.27 9.06
C LYS A 398 12.19 21.67 7.97
N LYS A 399 12.36 20.35 7.98
CA LYS A 399 13.23 19.61 7.08
C LYS A 399 12.43 18.87 6.04
N VAL A 400 12.91 18.90 4.81
CA VAL A 400 12.36 18.16 3.69
C VAL A 400 13.48 17.31 3.09
N LEU A 401 13.27 15.99 3.06
CA LEU A 401 14.08 15.09 2.26
C LEU A 401 13.45 15.01 0.86
N LEU A 402 14.19 15.42 -0.15
CA LEU A 402 13.69 15.52 -1.52
C LEU A 402 14.35 14.44 -2.38
N VAL A 403 13.53 13.53 -2.91
CA VAL A 403 13.95 12.38 -3.73
C VAL A 403 13.15 12.32 -5.04
N GLY A 404 13.48 11.34 -5.88
CA GLY A 404 12.86 11.19 -7.20
C GLY A 404 13.58 11.91 -8.31
N GLY A 405 13.27 11.59 -9.57
CA GLY A 405 14.01 12.06 -10.73
C GLY A 405 13.99 13.58 -10.94
N ALA A 406 12.97 14.28 -10.44
CA ALA A 406 12.86 15.74 -10.55
C ALA A 406 13.33 16.49 -9.27
N ALA A 407 13.83 15.80 -8.26
CA ALA A 407 14.24 16.39 -6.99
C ALA A 407 15.17 17.62 -7.13
N PRO A 408 16.25 17.64 -7.92
CA PRO A 408 17.12 18.81 -8.03
C PRO A 408 16.39 20.08 -8.49
N TYR A 409 15.34 19.91 -9.30
CA TYR A 409 14.59 21.04 -9.89
C TYR A 409 13.57 21.63 -8.91
N PHE A 410 13.15 20.88 -7.89
CA PHE A 410 12.19 21.35 -6.89
C PHE A 410 12.84 22.03 -5.69
N LYS A 411 14.14 21.82 -5.48
CA LYS A 411 14.86 22.37 -4.32
C LYS A 411 14.66 23.88 -4.17
N ARG A 412 14.85 24.65 -5.26
CA ARG A 412 14.73 26.11 -5.22
C ARG A 412 13.36 26.62 -4.77
N PHE A 413 12.28 25.91 -5.09
CA PHE A 413 10.92 26.30 -4.67
C PHE A 413 10.69 26.05 -3.18
N LEU A 414 11.23 24.95 -2.65
CA LEU A 414 11.14 24.58 -1.23
C LEU A 414 12.04 25.46 -0.37
N ASP A 415 13.25 25.80 -0.84
CA ASP A 415 14.14 26.76 -0.18
C ASP A 415 13.45 28.13 0.01
N ARG A 416 12.71 28.60 -1.01
CA ARG A 416 11.93 29.85 -0.92
C ARG A 416 10.76 29.79 0.05
N LEU A 417 10.26 28.59 0.38
CA LEU A 417 9.26 28.37 1.43
C LEU A 417 9.87 28.24 2.81
N GLY A 418 11.21 28.34 2.93
CA GLY A 418 11.93 28.32 4.20
C GLY A 418 12.16 26.92 4.78
N TYR A 419 12.08 25.87 3.96
CA TYR A 419 12.45 24.51 4.38
C TYR A 419 13.96 24.29 4.24
N GLU A 420 14.54 23.51 5.17
CA GLU A 420 15.86 22.93 5.02
C GLU A 420 15.75 21.70 4.11
N VAL A 421 16.21 21.84 2.86
CA VAL A 421 16.05 20.80 1.83
C VAL A 421 17.31 19.96 1.71
N ILE A 422 17.17 18.65 1.92
CA ILE A 422 18.21 17.64 1.80
C ILE A 422 17.92 16.76 0.58
N ILE A 423 18.87 16.67 -0.35
CA ILE A 423 18.82 15.74 -1.49
C ILE A 423 19.91 14.69 -1.26
N PRO A 424 19.54 13.41 -1.02
CA PRO A 424 20.53 12.36 -0.79
C PRO A 424 21.26 11.97 -2.07
N LYS A 425 22.43 11.32 -1.95
CA LYS A 425 23.28 10.94 -3.07
C LYS A 425 22.56 10.09 -4.14
N ASP A 426 21.69 9.18 -3.71
CA ASP A 426 21.02 8.21 -4.59
C ASP A 426 19.53 8.53 -4.74
N TYR A 427 19.18 9.84 -4.74
CA TYR A 427 17.80 10.35 -4.74
C TYR A 427 16.95 9.83 -5.90
N GLU A 428 17.57 9.56 -7.05
CA GLU A 428 16.89 9.12 -8.27
C GLU A 428 16.41 7.66 -8.26
N VAL A 429 16.93 6.84 -7.32
CA VAL A 429 16.60 5.40 -7.17
C VAL A 429 16.19 5.05 -5.73
N CYS A 430 15.73 6.04 -4.99
CA CYS A 430 15.34 5.90 -3.58
C CYS A 430 14.24 4.84 -3.40
N ASN A 431 13.28 4.77 -4.34
CA ASN A 431 12.25 3.74 -4.41
C ASN A 431 12.83 2.31 -4.51
N ALA A 432 13.80 2.10 -5.39
CA ALA A 432 14.46 0.80 -5.52
C ALA A 432 15.28 0.45 -4.27
N ILE A 433 15.94 1.43 -3.62
CA ILE A 433 16.64 1.24 -2.34
C ILE A 433 15.66 0.79 -1.26
N GLY A 434 14.51 1.46 -1.16
CA GLY A 434 13.47 1.09 -0.21
C GLY A 434 12.90 -0.29 -0.45
N ALA A 435 12.66 -0.66 -1.71
CA ALA A 435 12.24 -2.00 -2.06
C ALA A 435 13.28 -3.04 -1.64
N ALA A 436 14.58 -2.79 -1.92
CA ALA A 436 15.67 -3.69 -1.56
C ALA A 436 15.75 -3.93 -0.05
N LEU A 437 15.72 -2.86 0.73
CA LEU A 437 16.02 -2.88 2.16
C LEU A 437 14.78 -3.04 3.06
N ALA A 438 13.56 -2.99 2.51
CA ALA A 438 12.36 -3.20 3.29
C ALA A 438 12.36 -4.56 3.98
N ARG A 439 12.05 -4.59 5.29
CA ARG A 439 11.90 -5.83 6.05
C ARG A 439 10.46 -6.36 5.95
N PRO A 440 10.24 -7.66 6.18
CA PRO A 440 8.90 -8.22 6.29
C PRO A 440 8.04 -7.47 7.32
N SER A 441 6.78 -7.21 6.98
CA SER A 441 5.81 -6.63 7.90
C SER A 441 4.53 -7.46 7.93
N TYR A 442 4.02 -7.73 9.14
CA TYR A 442 2.82 -8.52 9.36
C TYR A 442 1.97 -7.90 10.48
N GLU A 443 0.66 -8.07 10.38
CA GLU A 443 -0.28 -7.82 11.47
C GLU A 443 -1.19 -9.03 11.60
N LEU A 444 -1.32 -9.59 12.80
CA LEU A 444 -2.18 -10.72 13.12
C LEU A 444 -3.19 -10.32 14.19
N ASN A 445 -4.46 -10.68 13.95
CA ASN A 445 -5.54 -10.45 14.88
C ASN A 445 -6.01 -11.81 15.44
N LEU A 446 -5.66 -12.09 16.68
CA LEU A 446 -6.17 -13.26 17.39
C LEU A 446 -7.51 -12.92 18.04
N PHE A 447 -8.50 -13.77 17.81
CA PHE A 447 -9.78 -13.79 18.54
C PHE A 447 -9.94 -15.12 19.24
N ALA A 448 -10.22 -15.08 20.56
CA ALA A 448 -10.54 -16.27 21.32
C ALA A 448 -11.84 -16.08 22.10
N ASN A 449 -12.66 -17.14 22.11
CA ASN A 449 -13.87 -17.24 22.89
C ASN A 449 -13.78 -18.51 23.74
N THR A 450 -13.60 -18.37 25.07
CA THR A 450 -13.41 -19.51 25.97
C THR A 450 -14.70 -20.26 26.28
N LEU A 451 -15.88 -19.64 26.09
CA LEU A 451 -17.16 -20.30 26.22
C LEU A 451 -17.39 -21.32 25.09
N ASP A 452 -17.06 -20.92 23.87
CA ASP A 452 -17.21 -21.77 22.68
C ASP A 452 -15.95 -22.59 22.37
N ALA A 453 -14.97 -22.53 23.26
CA ALA A 453 -13.69 -23.24 23.14
C ALA A 453 -12.99 -23.00 21.76
N ARG A 454 -12.97 -21.77 21.29
CA ARG A 454 -12.52 -21.43 19.92
C ARG A 454 -11.52 -20.31 19.91
N LEU A 455 -10.47 -20.48 19.09
CA LEU A 455 -9.48 -19.46 18.75
C LEU A 455 -9.34 -19.34 17.23
N SER A 456 -9.15 -18.12 16.72
CA SER A 456 -8.89 -17.85 15.30
C SER A 456 -7.86 -16.76 15.11
N ILE A 457 -6.99 -16.92 14.07
CA ILE A 457 -6.13 -15.90 13.49
C ILE A 457 -6.36 -15.96 11.97
N PRO A 458 -7.36 -15.24 11.45
CA PRO A 458 -7.82 -15.43 10.08
C PRO A 458 -6.78 -15.13 9.01
N GLU A 459 -5.88 -14.15 9.24
CA GLU A 459 -4.85 -13.71 8.29
C GLU A 459 -3.87 -14.82 7.89
N ILE A 460 -3.68 -15.83 8.75
CA ILE A 460 -2.80 -16.99 8.51
C ILE A 460 -3.56 -18.31 8.47
N ASP A 461 -4.86 -18.24 8.34
CA ASP A 461 -5.74 -19.42 8.29
C ASP A 461 -5.58 -20.37 9.50
N TYR A 462 -5.32 -19.81 10.68
CA TYR A 462 -5.08 -20.57 11.90
C TYR A 462 -6.31 -20.62 12.79
N TYR A 463 -6.71 -21.85 13.18
CA TYR A 463 -7.88 -22.14 14.00
C TYR A 463 -7.54 -23.26 14.99
N GLU A 464 -7.91 -23.07 16.26
CA GLU A 464 -7.62 -24.02 17.32
C GLU A 464 -8.79 -24.11 18.30
N LYS A 465 -8.99 -25.30 18.88
CA LYS A 465 -9.84 -25.47 20.04
C LYS A 465 -9.05 -25.17 21.30
N ILE A 466 -9.60 -24.30 22.13
CA ILE A 466 -9.02 -23.89 23.41
C ILE A 466 -9.83 -24.42 24.57
N ASP A 467 -9.25 -24.49 25.75
CA ASP A 467 -9.98 -24.84 26.98
C ASP A 467 -10.56 -23.60 27.69
N ARG A 468 -11.33 -23.82 28.74
CA ARG A 468 -11.96 -22.74 29.51
C ARG A 468 -10.97 -21.91 30.34
N TYR A 469 -9.74 -22.39 30.54
CA TYR A 469 -8.70 -21.72 31.32
C TYR A 469 -7.77 -20.88 30.42
N PHE A 470 -8.05 -20.87 29.12
CA PHE A 470 -7.32 -20.03 28.15
C PHE A 470 -7.44 -18.56 28.55
N ASP A 471 -6.30 -17.86 28.60
CA ASP A 471 -6.20 -16.49 29.05
C ASP A 471 -5.43 -15.59 28.06
N GLU A 472 -5.37 -14.31 28.39
CA GLU A 472 -4.66 -13.30 27.62
C GLU A 472 -3.16 -13.56 27.52
N THR A 473 -2.55 -14.21 28.51
CA THR A 473 -1.11 -14.54 28.50
C THR A 473 -0.80 -15.59 27.44
N LEU A 474 -1.63 -16.64 27.38
CA LEU A 474 -1.53 -17.67 26.33
C LEU A 474 -1.83 -17.09 24.95
N ALA A 475 -2.82 -16.20 24.85
CA ALA A 475 -3.17 -15.52 23.60
C ALA A 475 -2.00 -14.68 23.07
N ARG A 476 -1.35 -13.87 23.91
CA ARG A 476 -0.14 -13.10 23.54
C ARG A 476 0.99 -14.02 23.06
N LYS A 477 1.22 -15.11 23.80
CA LYS A 477 2.26 -16.08 23.42
C LYS A 477 2.00 -16.68 22.04
N ILE A 478 0.77 -17.09 21.73
CA ILE A 478 0.42 -17.64 20.42
C ILE A 478 0.68 -16.61 19.31
N VAL A 479 0.23 -15.36 19.46
CA VAL A 479 0.47 -14.31 18.47
C VAL A 479 1.97 -14.08 18.28
N PHE A 480 2.72 -14.01 19.37
CA PHE A 480 4.17 -13.84 19.35
C PHE A 480 4.86 -14.99 18.62
N ASP A 481 4.55 -16.25 18.99
CA ASP A 481 5.15 -17.44 18.39
C ASP A 481 4.81 -17.56 16.90
N LYS A 482 3.56 -17.24 16.50
CA LYS A 482 3.15 -17.24 15.09
C LYS A 482 3.91 -16.18 14.29
N LEU A 483 4.03 -14.96 14.78
CA LEU A 483 4.81 -13.92 14.11
C LEU A 483 6.31 -14.28 14.05
N LYS A 484 6.88 -14.83 15.11
CA LYS A 484 8.28 -15.29 15.14
C LYS A 484 8.53 -16.47 14.19
N SER A 485 7.53 -17.32 13.94
CA SER A 485 7.66 -18.40 12.95
C SER A 485 7.67 -17.90 11.50
N ILE A 486 7.12 -16.71 11.25
CA ILE A 486 7.07 -16.08 9.91
C ILE A 486 8.30 -15.20 9.68
N THR A 487 8.85 -14.60 10.75
CA THR A 487 9.95 -13.63 10.64
C THR A 487 10.80 -13.56 11.91
N ASN A 488 12.08 -13.27 11.74
CA ASN A 488 13.02 -13.11 12.87
C ASN A 488 13.02 -11.69 13.48
N PHE A 489 12.21 -10.76 12.93
CA PHE A 489 12.16 -9.38 13.42
C PHE A 489 11.34 -9.24 14.70
N ASP A 490 11.47 -8.09 15.37
CA ASP A 490 10.79 -7.82 16.63
C ASP A 490 9.28 -7.77 16.47
N VAL A 491 8.61 -8.45 17.42
CA VAL A 491 7.17 -8.54 17.53
C VAL A 491 6.68 -7.59 18.62
N GLU A 492 5.63 -6.86 18.33
CA GLU A 492 4.98 -5.93 19.24
C GLU A 492 3.49 -6.27 19.36
N ILE A 493 2.99 -6.32 20.60
CA ILE A 493 1.54 -6.36 20.84
C ILE A 493 1.04 -4.92 20.86
N VAL A 494 0.10 -4.60 19.98
CA VAL A 494 -0.39 -3.23 19.78
C VAL A 494 -1.78 -2.98 20.32
N GLU A 495 -2.60 -4.02 20.40
CA GLU A 495 -3.93 -3.95 21.01
C GLU A 495 -4.20 -5.21 21.81
N GLU A 496 -4.84 -5.02 22.95
CA GLU A 496 -5.31 -6.11 23.81
C GLU A 496 -6.65 -5.74 24.40
N GLU A 497 -7.64 -6.59 24.15
CA GLU A 497 -8.98 -6.43 24.69
C GLU A 497 -9.43 -7.74 25.31
N VAL A 498 -9.90 -7.67 26.56
CA VAL A 498 -10.44 -8.82 27.27
C VAL A 498 -11.80 -8.46 27.84
N PHE A 499 -12.83 -9.19 27.44
CA PHE A 499 -14.20 -9.01 27.92
C PHE A 499 -14.70 -10.26 28.61
N ASN A 500 -15.10 -10.14 29.87
CA ASN A 500 -15.77 -11.21 30.57
C ASN A 500 -17.20 -11.41 30.07
N MET A 501 -17.55 -12.63 29.72
CA MET A 501 -18.92 -13.03 29.44
C MET A 501 -19.61 -13.43 30.73
N VAL A 502 -20.74 -12.79 31.02
CA VAL A 502 -21.44 -13.00 32.29
C VAL A 502 -22.86 -13.54 32.05
N ARG A 503 -23.30 -14.42 32.93
CA ARG A 503 -24.69 -14.86 33.03
C ARG A 503 -25.15 -14.65 34.47
N GLY A 504 -26.03 -13.66 34.69
CA GLY A 504 -26.32 -13.18 36.03
C GLY A 504 -25.07 -12.57 36.67
N PHE A 505 -24.69 -13.07 37.85
CA PHE A 505 -23.49 -12.61 38.56
C PHE A 505 -22.24 -13.47 38.31
N ASN A 506 -22.34 -14.51 37.49
CA ASN A 506 -21.23 -15.45 37.24
C ASN A 506 -20.55 -15.17 35.89
N THR A 507 -19.23 -15.14 35.91
CA THR A 507 -18.42 -15.17 34.66
C THR A 507 -18.47 -16.57 34.08
N ILE A 508 -18.95 -16.72 32.86
CA ILE A 508 -19.10 -17.99 32.14
C ILE A 508 -18.05 -18.20 31.06
N GLY A 509 -17.28 -17.18 30.71
CA GLY A 509 -16.21 -17.22 29.72
C GLY A 509 -15.59 -15.86 29.50
N LYS A 510 -14.62 -15.80 28.57
CA LYS A 510 -13.94 -14.58 28.13
C LYS A 510 -13.94 -14.49 26.61
N ASN A 511 -14.08 -13.28 26.09
CA ASN A 511 -13.67 -12.92 24.73
C ASN A 511 -12.34 -12.20 24.80
N ILE A 512 -11.34 -12.69 24.09
CA ILE A 512 -9.99 -12.13 24.08
C ILE A 512 -9.65 -11.72 22.65
N ARG A 513 -9.17 -10.51 22.46
CA ARG A 513 -8.62 -10.03 21.20
C ARG A 513 -7.21 -9.52 21.43
N ILE A 514 -6.25 -10.07 20.70
CA ILE A 514 -4.85 -9.62 20.70
C ILE A 514 -4.44 -9.27 19.30
N VAL A 515 -3.89 -8.08 19.12
CA VAL A 515 -3.28 -7.67 17.85
C VAL A 515 -1.78 -7.57 18.02
N GLY A 516 -1.07 -8.40 17.28
CA GLY A 516 0.39 -8.37 17.21
C GLY A 516 0.86 -7.94 15.83
N GLN A 517 2.01 -7.29 15.79
CA GLN A 517 2.61 -6.85 14.53
C GLN A 517 4.12 -6.99 14.50
N VAL A 518 4.63 -7.11 13.28
CA VAL A 518 6.01 -6.76 12.91
C VAL A 518 5.94 -5.47 12.11
N LYS A 519 6.51 -4.40 12.64
CA LYS A 519 6.46 -3.08 11.99
C LYS A 519 7.28 -3.08 10.69
N PRO A 520 6.87 -2.32 9.67
CA PRO A 520 7.74 -2.03 8.54
C PRO A 520 9.01 -1.30 9.02
N GLY A 521 10.10 -1.49 8.30
CA GLY A 521 11.40 -0.93 8.61
C GLY A 521 12.42 -1.39 7.58
N LEU A 522 13.70 -1.12 7.81
CA LEU A 522 14.78 -1.60 6.97
C LEU A 522 15.53 -2.77 7.63
N ILE A 523 16.15 -3.62 6.81
CA ILE A 523 17.03 -4.72 7.22
C ILE A 523 18.48 -4.24 7.39
N ILE A 524 18.69 -3.10 8.01
CA ILE A 524 20.04 -2.51 8.19
C ILE A 524 20.66 -3.03 9.46
#